data_8274a54b8506f5e51c1770ab6591df33
#
_entry.id   8274a54b8506f5e51c1770ab6591df33
#
_cell.length_a   1.000
_cell.length_b   1.000
_cell.length_c   1.000
_cell.angle_alpha   90.00
_cell.angle_beta   90.00
_cell.angle_gamma   90.00
#
_symmetry.space_group_name_H-M   'P 1'
#
loop_
_entity.id
_entity.type
_entity.pdbx_description
1 polymer ?
#
loop_
_entity_poly.entity_id
_entity_poly.type
_entity_poly.pdbx_seq_one_letter_code
_entity_poly.pdbx_strand_id
1 'polypeptide(L)'
;AQNRGRLRIIGGRWKRHPVKFSGGTDLRPTPDAVRETLFNWLTPSVSQTRCLDLFAGSGALGFEAASRGATRVVMVDNNRHCCRQLEENRSRLGADQVSIYCDDALRWLRNCSEPFDIIFLDPPYGSQLTAASFNLLDVSRITPGGLVYVETGADKPLAVPDHWEEKHRQKAGEVCYRLYWIGLSSERNKHQLASKDQ
;
A
#
# COMPACT_ATOMS: atom_id res chain seq x y z
N ALA A 1 -10.31 21.31 -17.86
CA ALA A 1 -10.48 19.96 -18.44
C ALA A 1 -9.99 18.94 -17.42
N GLN A 2 -10.88 18.05 -16.95
CA GLN A 2 -10.47 16.96 -16.06
C GLN A 2 -9.54 16.03 -16.83
N ASN A 3 -8.33 15.87 -16.33
CA ASN A 3 -7.35 14.97 -16.93
C ASN A 3 -7.79 13.52 -16.65
N ARG A 4 -8.37 12.85 -17.66
CA ARG A 4 -8.76 11.43 -17.57
C ARG A 4 -7.58 10.58 -17.93
N GLY A 5 -7.04 9.88 -16.94
CA GLY A 5 -5.95 8.93 -17.12
C GLY A 5 -6.44 7.49 -17.25
N ARG A 6 -5.57 6.64 -17.81
CA ARG A 6 -5.74 5.18 -17.83
C ARG A 6 -4.41 4.55 -17.43
N LEU A 7 -4.47 3.65 -16.49
CA LEU A 7 -3.38 2.73 -16.20
C LEU A 7 -3.82 1.30 -16.57
N ARG A 8 -2.88 0.38 -16.68
CA ARG A 8 -3.19 -1.03 -16.92
C ARG A 8 -2.74 -1.86 -15.71
N ILE A 9 -3.51 -2.89 -15.41
CA ILE A 9 -3.09 -3.93 -14.47
C ILE A 9 -1.95 -4.73 -15.12
N ILE A 10 -0.86 -4.94 -14.37
CA ILE A 10 0.39 -5.50 -14.90
C ILE A 10 0.36 -7.02 -14.85
N GLY A 11 -0.20 -7.61 -13.79
CA GLY A 11 -0.19 -9.04 -13.56
C GLY A 11 -1.52 -9.62 -13.07
N GLY A 12 -1.55 -10.95 -12.88
CA GLY A 12 -2.69 -11.64 -12.33
C GLY A 12 -3.89 -11.81 -13.26
N ARG A 13 -5.07 -12.04 -12.64
CA ARG A 13 -6.34 -12.37 -13.32
C ARG A 13 -6.76 -11.31 -14.33
N TRP A 14 -6.54 -10.03 -14.02
CA TRP A 14 -6.96 -8.91 -14.88
C TRP A 14 -5.81 -8.27 -15.64
N LYS A 15 -4.72 -9.00 -15.90
CA LYS A 15 -3.58 -8.49 -16.67
C LYS A 15 -4.02 -7.78 -17.94
N ARG A 16 -3.48 -6.57 -18.18
CA ARG A 16 -3.78 -5.65 -19.30
C ARG A 16 -5.16 -4.98 -19.25
N HIS A 17 -6.03 -5.29 -18.27
CA HIS A 17 -7.28 -4.57 -18.11
C HIS A 17 -7.03 -3.12 -17.72
N PRO A 18 -7.75 -2.16 -18.31
CA PRO A 18 -7.60 -0.76 -17.98
C PRO A 18 -8.29 -0.41 -16.67
N VAL A 19 -7.61 0.34 -15.82
CA VAL A 19 -8.20 1.05 -14.69
C VAL A 19 -8.31 2.52 -15.07
N LYS A 20 -9.52 3.06 -15.06
CA LYS A 20 -9.78 4.46 -15.39
C LYS A 20 -9.71 5.29 -14.13
N PHE A 21 -9.08 6.45 -14.20
CA PHE A 21 -9.08 7.42 -13.11
C PHE A 21 -9.18 8.84 -13.68
N SER A 22 -9.75 9.74 -12.92
CA SER A 22 -9.74 11.16 -13.22
C SER A 22 -9.22 11.84 -11.96
N GLY A 23 -8.14 12.54 -12.10
CA GLY A 23 -7.56 13.35 -11.04
C GLY A 23 -7.30 14.75 -11.54
N GLY A 24 -7.16 15.68 -10.60
CA GLY A 24 -6.53 16.97 -10.88
C GLY A 24 -5.08 16.76 -11.31
N THR A 25 -4.37 17.86 -11.51
CA THR A 25 -2.94 17.87 -11.87
C THR A 25 -2.04 17.12 -10.90
N ASP A 26 -2.53 16.83 -9.70
CA ASP A 26 -1.74 16.27 -8.58
C ASP A 26 -1.86 14.75 -8.43
N LEU A 27 -2.83 14.11 -9.10
CA LEU A 27 -2.96 12.65 -9.07
C LEU A 27 -2.05 12.04 -10.14
N ARG A 28 -0.86 11.62 -9.73
CA ARG A 28 0.06 10.81 -10.55
C ARG A 28 0.00 9.39 -10.02
N PRO A 29 -0.57 8.43 -10.77
CA PRO A 29 -0.52 7.05 -10.34
C PRO A 29 0.93 6.57 -10.32
N THR A 30 1.24 5.69 -9.38
CA THR A 30 2.53 5.01 -9.29
C THR A 30 2.92 4.44 -10.67
N PRO A 31 4.09 4.78 -11.23
CA PRO A 31 4.51 4.34 -12.56
C PRO A 31 4.52 2.82 -12.70
N ASP A 32 4.27 2.32 -13.91
CA ASP A 32 4.22 0.89 -14.20
C ASP A 32 5.49 0.16 -13.74
N ALA A 33 6.68 0.75 -13.99
CA ALA A 33 7.96 0.17 -13.58
C ALA A 33 8.11 0.05 -12.05
N VAL A 34 7.60 1.03 -11.29
CA VAL A 34 7.61 0.99 -9.82
C VAL A 34 6.65 -0.09 -9.32
N ARG A 35 5.44 -0.17 -9.89
CA ARG A 35 4.46 -1.21 -9.55
C ARG A 35 4.98 -2.61 -9.88
N GLU A 36 5.63 -2.78 -11.03
CA GLU A 36 6.25 -4.05 -11.41
C GLU A 36 7.33 -4.46 -10.40
N THR A 37 8.22 -3.55 -10.04
CA THR A 37 9.26 -3.79 -9.03
C THR A 37 8.65 -4.15 -7.68
N LEU A 38 7.67 -3.37 -7.20
CA LEU A 38 7.00 -3.65 -5.93
C LEU A 38 6.37 -5.04 -5.91
N PHE A 39 5.59 -5.38 -6.93
CA PHE A 39 4.90 -6.67 -6.97
C PHE A 39 5.85 -7.85 -7.25
N ASN A 40 7.05 -7.62 -7.80
CA ASN A 40 8.11 -8.62 -7.83
C ASN A 40 8.68 -8.86 -6.41
N TRP A 41 8.85 -7.82 -5.59
CA TRP A 41 9.24 -7.97 -4.18
C TRP A 41 8.18 -8.71 -3.36
N LEU A 42 6.91 -8.49 -3.66
CA LEU A 42 5.78 -9.10 -2.95
C LEU A 42 5.48 -10.54 -3.42
N THR A 43 6.02 -10.97 -4.55
CA THR A 43 5.85 -12.36 -5.01
C THR A 43 6.79 -13.30 -4.22
N PRO A 44 6.31 -14.40 -3.62
CA PRO A 44 4.99 -15.04 -3.74
C PRO A 44 3.94 -14.57 -2.71
N SER A 45 4.23 -13.56 -1.88
CA SER A 45 3.48 -13.26 -0.66
C SER A 45 2.08 -12.68 -0.89
N VAL A 46 1.77 -12.06 -2.06
CA VAL A 46 0.50 -11.34 -2.24
C VAL A 46 -0.73 -12.25 -2.38
N SER A 47 -0.54 -13.47 -2.89
CA SER A 47 -1.65 -14.40 -3.03
C SER A 47 -2.16 -14.84 -1.66
N GLN A 48 -3.50 -14.94 -1.53
CA GLN A 48 -4.21 -15.33 -0.31
C GLN A 48 -4.11 -14.33 0.85
N THR A 49 -3.62 -13.12 0.62
CA THR A 49 -3.46 -12.08 1.65
C THR A 49 -4.65 -11.13 1.73
N ARG A 50 -4.70 -10.42 2.86
CA ARG A 50 -5.54 -9.25 3.09
C ARG A 50 -4.69 -8.00 2.90
N CYS A 51 -5.06 -7.15 1.96
CA CYS A 51 -4.33 -5.94 1.62
C CYS A 51 -5.12 -4.68 1.99
N LEU A 52 -4.42 -3.66 2.47
CA LEU A 52 -4.96 -2.32 2.69
C LEU A 52 -4.22 -1.33 1.80
N ASP A 53 -4.95 -0.59 0.97
CA ASP A 53 -4.48 0.57 0.22
C ASP A 53 -5.05 1.83 0.89
N LEU A 54 -4.26 2.44 1.79
CA LEU A 54 -4.76 3.46 2.71
C LEU A 54 -4.92 4.84 2.05
N PHE A 55 -4.30 5.04 0.88
CA PHE A 55 -4.36 6.27 0.08
C PHE A 55 -4.60 5.90 -1.38
N ALA A 56 -5.73 5.29 -1.68
CA ALA A 56 -5.94 4.51 -2.88
C ALA A 56 -5.85 5.31 -4.19
N GLY A 57 -6.24 6.57 -4.21
CA GLY A 57 -6.16 7.43 -5.38
C GLY A 57 -6.75 6.81 -6.64
N SER A 58 -5.89 6.42 -7.58
CA SER A 58 -6.29 5.73 -8.82
C SER A 58 -6.68 4.26 -8.62
N GLY A 59 -6.36 3.67 -7.48
CA GLY A 59 -6.51 2.24 -7.19
C GLY A 59 -5.42 1.36 -7.79
N ALA A 60 -4.30 1.95 -8.22
CA ALA A 60 -3.24 1.23 -8.93
C ALA A 60 -2.68 0.05 -8.13
N LEU A 61 -2.42 0.24 -6.84
CA LEU A 61 -1.84 -0.79 -5.97
C LEU A 61 -2.89 -1.80 -5.51
N GLY A 62 -4.05 -1.33 -5.07
CA GLY A 62 -5.11 -2.20 -4.58
C GLY A 62 -5.68 -3.11 -5.68
N PHE A 63 -5.95 -2.62 -6.89
CA PHE A 63 -6.41 -3.49 -7.99
C PHE A 63 -5.34 -4.44 -8.49
N GLU A 64 -4.06 -4.04 -8.46
CA GLU A 64 -2.96 -4.94 -8.78
C GLU A 64 -2.87 -6.10 -7.77
N ALA A 65 -2.97 -5.80 -6.46
CA ALA A 65 -2.99 -6.82 -5.41
C ALA A 65 -4.17 -7.77 -5.57
N ALA A 66 -5.38 -7.24 -5.80
CA ALA A 66 -6.58 -8.04 -6.06
C ALA A 66 -6.42 -8.93 -7.30
N SER A 67 -5.82 -8.41 -8.38
CA SER A 67 -5.56 -9.17 -9.60
C SER A 67 -4.59 -10.33 -9.38
N ARG A 68 -3.64 -10.18 -8.46
CA ARG A 68 -2.61 -11.19 -8.14
C ARG A 68 -3.03 -12.18 -7.05
N GLY A 69 -4.30 -12.15 -6.65
CA GLY A 69 -4.88 -13.17 -5.79
C GLY A 69 -5.01 -12.81 -4.32
N ALA A 70 -4.89 -11.52 -3.96
CA ALA A 70 -5.30 -11.08 -2.63
C ALA A 70 -6.78 -11.44 -2.41
N THR A 71 -7.09 -12.05 -1.27
CA THR A 71 -8.45 -12.54 -0.96
C THR A 71 -9.36 -11.44 -0.45
N ARG A 72 -8.78 -10.38 0.11
CA ARG A 72 -9.47 -9.19 0.54
C ARG A 72 -8.59 -7.97 0.27
N VAL A 73 -9.15 -6.96 -0.35
CA VAL A 73 -8.49 -5.67 -0.55
C VAL A 73 -9.41 -4.56 -0.05
N VAL A 74 -8.90 -3.75 0.85
CA VAL A 74 -9.57 -2.53 1.31
C VAL A 74 -8.85 -1.35 0.71
N MET A 75 -9.61 -0.44 0.11
CA MET A 75 -9.13 0.82 -0.45
C MET A 75 -9.79 1.98 0.29
N VAL A 76 -8.98 2.92 0.76
CA VAL A 76 -9.47 4.12 1.45
C VAL A 76 -9.01 5.36 0.70
N ASP A 77 -9.91 6.28 0.46
CA ASP A 77 -9.61 7.60 -0.12
C ASP A 77 -10.60 8.63 0.40
N ASN A 78 -10.16 9.87 0.66
CA ASN A 78 -11.04 10.92 1.13
C ASN A 78 -11.75 11.68 -0.01
N ASN A 79 -11.34 11.49 -1.25
CA ASN A 79 -11.91 12.17 -2.40
C ASN A 79 -13.10 11.38 -2.95
N ARG A 80 -14.30 11.93 -2.82
CA ARG A 80 -15.55 11.32 -3.29
C ARG A 80 -15.55 10.99 -4.79
N HIS A 81 -14.82 11.76 -5.61
CA HIS A 81 -14.72 11.49 -7.03
C HIS A 81 -13.82 10.28 -7.30
N CYS A 82 -12.68 10.17 -6.61
CA CYS A 82 -11.83 8.98 -6.64
C CYS A 82 -12.61 7.74 -6.19
N CYS A 83 -13.31 7.81 -5.07
CA CYS A 83 -14.11 6.69 -4.55
C CYS A 83 -15.15 6.19 -5.56
N ARG A 84 -15.89 7.09 -6.24
CA ARG A 84 -16.82 6.69 -7.29
C ARG A 84 -16.13 5.96 -8.44
N GLN A 85 -14.97 6.43 -8.87
CA GLN A 85 -14.20 5.78 -9.93
C GLN A 85 -13.63 4.43 -9.52
N LEU A 86 -13.21 4.30 -8.28
CA LEU A 86 -12.79 3.01 -7.70
C LEU A 86 -13.97 2.02 -7.74
N GLU A 87 -15.18 2.43 -7.36
CA GLU A 87 -16.39 1.58 -7.43
C GLU A 87 -16.76 1.21 -8.87
N GLU A 88 -16.66 2.13 -9.83
CA GLU A 88 -16.87 1.83 -11.25
C GLU A 88 -15.86 0.81 -11.78
N ASN A 89 -14.60 0.96 -11.40
CA ASN A 89 -13.54 0.00 -11.76
C ASN A 89 -13.77 -1.36 -11.10
N ARG A 90 -14.11 -1.39 -9.79
CA ARG A 90 -14.46 -2.60 -9.05
C ARG A 90 -15.57 -3.38 -9.74
N SER A 91 -16.68 -2.70 -10.06
CA SER A 91 -17.84 -3.31 -10.73
C SER A 91 -17.48 -3.84 -12.12
N ARG A 92 -16.71 -3.08 -12.91
CA ARG A 92 -16.29 -3.49 -14.25
C ARG A 92 -15.35 -4.70 -14.25
N LEU A 93 -14.50 -4.83 -13.24
CA LEU A 93 -13.57 -5.96 -13.10
C LEU A 93 -14.23 -7.18 -12.45
N GLY A 94 -15.44 -7.05 -11.88
CA GLY A 94 -16.04 -8.09 -11.03
C GLY A 94 -15.16 -8.40 -9.83
N ALA A 95 -14.63 -7.35 -9.19
CA ALA A 95 -13.66 -7.46 -8.08
C ALA A 95 -14.37 -7.50 -6.73
N ASP A 96 -15.10 -8.59 -6.46
CA ASP A 96 -15.97 -8.74 -5.26
C ASP A 96 -15.17 -8.73 -3.94
N GLN A 97 -13.90 -9.12 -3.98
CA GLN A 97 -12.99 -9.09 -2.83
C GLN A 97 -12.50 -7.67 -2.47
N VAL A 98 -12.81 -6.65 -3.27
CA VAL A 98 -12.42 -5.27 -3.03
C VAL A 98 -13.53 -4.51 -2.33
N SER A 99 -13.21 -3.82 -1.23
CA SER A 99 -14.09 -2.89 -0.52
C SER A 99 -13.50 -1.48 -0.59
N ILE A 100 -14.34 -0.47 -0.82
CA ILE A 100 -13.92 0.92 -0.96
C ILE A 100 -14.58 1.76 0.15
N TYR A 101 -13.77 2.53 0.86
CA TYR A 101 -14.21 3.44 1.90
C TYR A 101 -13.86 4.88 1.53
N CYS A 102 -14.89 5.73 1.46
CA CYS A 102 -14.71 7.16 1.22
C CYS A 102 -14.60 7.89 2.57
N ASP A 103 -13.41 7.91 3.14
CA ASP A 103 -13.14 8.43 4.48
C ASP A 103 -11.75 9.05 4.58
N ASP A 104 -11.50 9.82 5.65
CA ASP A 104 -10.15 10.20 6.04
C ASP A 104 -9.35 8.97 6.47
N ALA A 105 -8.15 8.82 5.90
CA ALA A 105 -7.31 7.64 6.08
C ALA A 105 -7.00 7.35 7.56
N LEU A 106 -6.62 8.38 8.34
CA LEU A 106 -6.28 8.22 9.75
C LEU A 106 -7.51 7.95 10.61
N ARG A 107 -8.65 8.57 10.29
CA ARG A 107 -9.92 8.31 10.98
C ARG A 107 -10.39 6.88 10.72
N TRP A 108 -10.34 6.43 9.46
CA TRP A 108 -10.67 5.06 9.10
C TRP A 108 -9.77 4.06 9.82
N LEU A 109 -8.46 4.30 9.81
CA LEU A 109 -7.47 3.41 10.42
C LEU A 109 -7.66 3.30 11.95
N ARG A 110 -8.02 4.40 12.65
CA ARG A 110 -8.34 4.35 14.09
C ARG A 110 -9.53 3.45 14.42
N ASN A 111 -10.51 3.40 13.53
CA ASN A 111 -11.74 2.62 13.71
C ASN A 111 -11.64 1.19 13.12
N CYS A 112 -10.55 0.89 12.40
CA CYS A 112 -10.31 -0.42 11.83
C CYS A 112 -9.85 -1.40 12.92
N SER A 113 -10.52 -2.54 13.00
CA SER A 113 -10.18 -3.62 13.94
C SER A 113 -9.71 -4.91 13.25
N GLU A 114 -9.63 -4.90 11.91
CA GLU A 114 -9.14 -6.06 11.17
C GLU A 114 -7.64 -5.90 10.84
N PRO A 115 -6.82 -6.96 11.02
CA PRO A 115 -5.42 -6.94 10.63
C PRO A 115 -5.25 -7.22 9.14
N PHE A 116 -4.20 -6.64 8.53
CA PHE A 116 -3.80 -6.83 7.15
C PHE A 116 -2.42 -7.48 7.06
N ASP A 117 -2.21 -8.23 5.99
CA ASP A 117 -0.95 -8.90 5.71
C ASP A 117 -0.01 -7.99 4.91
N ILE A 118 -0.59 -7.10 4.08
CA ILE A 118 0.15 -6.11 3.29
C ILE A 118 -0.58 -4.77 3.37
N ILE A 119 0.16 -3.71 3.68
CA ILE A 119 -0.36 -2.33 3.73
C ILE A 119 0.44 -1.46 2.75
N PHE A 120 -0.27 -0.74 1.89
CA PHE A 120 0.29 0.26 0.98
C PHE A 120 0.07 1.65 1.56
N LEU A 121 1.16 2.42 1.70
CA LEU A 121 1.17 3.81 2.18
C LEU A 121 1.82 4.70 1.12
N ASP A 122 0.99 5.32 0.30
CA ASP A 122 1.39 6.32 -0.70
C ASP A 122 0.60 7.63 -0.49
N PRO A 123 0.83 8.31 0.66
CA PRO A 123 0.13 9.56 0.96
C PRO A 123 0.59 10.70 0.07
N PRO A 124 -0.22 11.78 -0.08
CA PRO A 124 0.19 12.97 -0.80
C PRO A 124 1.53 13.53 -0.32
N TYR A 125 2.38 13.93 -1.27
CA TYR A 125 3.72 14.43 -0.98
C TYR A 125 3.71 15.63 -0.02
N GLY A 126 4.71 15.65 0.88
CA GLY A 126 4.87 16.74 1.85
C GLY A 126 3.94 16.66 3.05
N SER A 127 3.03 15.72 3.10
CA SER A 127 2.14 15.53 4.24
C SER A 127 2.84 14.82 5.42
N GLN A 128 2.33 15.03 6.63
CA GLN A 128 2.75 14.26 7.82
C GLN A 128 2.00 12.92 7.96
N LEU A 129 1.23 12.54 6.94
CA LEU A 129 0.35 11.38 6.98
C LEU A 129 1.12 10.07 7.10
N THR A 130 2.32 9.98 6.52
CA THR A 130 3.17 8.78 6.65
C THR A 130 3.51 8.48 8.11
N ALA A 131 4.07 9.45 8.83
CA ALA A 131 4.42 9.30 10.24
C ALA A 131 3.18 9.06 11.12
N ALA A 132 2.09 9.78 10.85
CA ALA A 132 0.83 9.60 11.56
C ALA A 132 0.23 8.21 11.33
N SER A 133 0.37 7.64 10.13
CA SER A 133 -0.05 6.27 9.83
C SER A 133 0.79 5.25 10.60
N PHE A 134 2.11 5.42 10.67
CA PHE A 134 2.99 4.51 11.43
C PHE A 134 2.58 4.41 12.90
N ASN A 135 2.22 5.53 13.52
CA ASN A 135 1.78 5.57 14.92
C ASN A 135 0.45 4.81 15.17
N LEU A 136 -0.31 4.56 14.12
CA LEU A 136 -1.57 3.83 14.19
C LEU A 136 -1.45 2.36 13.73
N LEU A 137 -0.36 2.00 13.08
CA LEU A 137 -0.10 0.63 12.61
C LEU A 137 0.55 -0.21 13.72
N ASP A 138 -0.28 -0.76 14.55
CA ASP A 138 0.08 -1.71 15.60
C ASP A 138 -0.31 -3.16 15.24
N VAL A 139 -0.06 -4.08 16.14
CA VAL A 139 -0.37 -5.51 15.99
C VAL A 139 -1.86 -5.84 15.80
N SER A 140 -2.75 -4.88 16.07
CA SER A 140 -4.19 -5.06 15.81
C SER A 140 -4.57 -4.79 14.36
N ARG A 141 -3.71 -4.10 13.60
CA ARG A 141 -3.94 -3.67 12.21
C ARG A 141 -3.01 -4.29 11.19
N ILE A 142 -1.92 -4.89 11.65
CA ILE A 142 -1.00 -5.63 10.78
C ILE A 142 -0.68 -6.98 11.39
N THR A 143 -0.73 -8.03 10.57
CA THR A 143 -0.41 -9.39 11.02
C THR A 143 1.09 -9.50 11.36
N PRO A 144 1.46 -10.34 12.32
CA PRO A 144 2.86 -10.67 12.54
C PRO A 144 3.51 -11.21 11.26
N GLY A 145 4.65 -10.64 10.87
CA GLY A 145 5.31 -10.94 9.60
C GLY A 145 4.72 -10.21 8.39
N GLY A 146 3.75 -9.32 8.62
CA GLY A 146 3.15 -8.51 7.57
C GLY A 146 4.15 -7.53 6.93
N LEU A 147 3.76 -6.98 5.78
CA LEU A 147 4.59 -6.11 4.96
C LEU A 147 3.95 -4.72 4.84
N VAL A 148 4.78 -3.68 4.94
CA VAL A 148 4.34 -2.29 4.71
C VAL A 148 5.18 -1.68 3.59
N TYR A 149 4.50 -1.31 2.52
CA TYR A 149 5.08 -0.52 1.43
C TYR A 149 4.88 0.97 1.70
N VAL A 150 5.93 1.77 1.48
CA VAL A 150 5.89 3.22 1.73
C VAL A 150 6.53 3.97 0.58
N GLU A 151 5.82 4.96 0.03
CA GLU A 151 6.37 5.97 -0.88
C GLU A 151 6.66 7.28 -0.14
N THR A 152 7.83 7.88 -0.43
CA THR A 152 8.23 9.20 0.08
C THR A 152 9.04 9.95 -0.96
N GLY A 153 9.22 11.26 -0.80
CA GLY A 153 10.23 12.00 -1.55
C GLY A 153 11.63 11.42 -1.28
N ALA A 154 12.48 11.40 -2.32
CA ALA A 154 13.77 10.68 -2.31
C ALA A 154 14.71 11.09 -1.17
N ASP A 155 14.66 12.35 -0.77
CA ASP A 155 15.60 12.93 0.21
C ASP A 155 14.99 13.09 1.62
N LYS A 156 13.78 12.55 1.85
CA LYS A 156 13.16 12.60 3.16
C LYS A 156 13.63 11.44 4.05
N PRO A 157 14.28 11.75 5.19
CA PRO A 157 14.49 10.75 6.21
C PRO A 157 13.13 10.25 6.72
N LEU A 158 13.02 8.95 6.91
CA LEU A 158 11.80 8.31 7.38
C LEU A 158 12.09 7.66 8.74
N ALA A 159 11.53 8.24 9.79
CA ALA A 159 11.56 7.63 11.12
C ALA A 159 10.50 6.52 11.13
N VAL A 160 10.95 5.28 11.12
CA VAL A 160 10.09 4.10 11.21
C VAL A 160 10.12 3.53 12.63
N PRO A 161 9.06 2.82 13.07
CA PRO A 161 9.10 2.11 14.35
C PRO A 161 10.26 1.12 14.43
N ASP A 162 10.88 0.98 15.60
CA ASP A 162 12.09 0.15 15.80
C ASP A 162 11.91 -1.32 15.44
N HIS A 163 10.71 -1.85 15.48
CA HIS A 163 10.39 -3.24 15.13
C HIS A 163 10.15 -3.48 13.64
N TRP A 164 10.30 -2.45 12.80
CA TRP A 164 10.19 -2.57 11.35
C TRP A 164 11.56 -2.78 10.74
N GLU A 165 11.70 -3.78 9.89
CA GLU A 165 12.93 -4.11 9.18
C GLU A 165 12.79 -3.75 7.69
N GLU A 166 13.66 -2.86 7.18
CA GLU A 166 13.67 -2.53 5.77
C GLU A 166 14.21 -3.72 4.95
N LYS A 167 13.36 -4.30 4.12
CA LYS A 167 13.72 -5.43 3.24
C LYS A 167 14.17 -4.98 1.86
N HIS A 168 13.51 -3.95 1.33
CA HIS A 168 13.84 -3.40 0.01
C HIS A 168 13.73 -1.88 0.02
N ARG A 169 14.62 -1.26 -0.77
CA ARG A 169 14.60 0.18 -1.05
C ARG A 169 15.02 0.41 -2.48
N GLN A 170 14.31 1.31 -3.17
CA GLN A 170 14.71 1.79 -4.49
C GLN A 170 14.29 3.25 -4.70
N LYS A 171 15.02 3.96 -5.57
CA LYS A 171 14.69 5.32 -6.02
C LYS A 171 14.24 5.29 -7.48
N ALA A 172 13.22 6.09 -7.79
CA ALA A 172 12.78 6.37 -9.14
C ALA A 172 12.52 7.87 -9.27
N GLY A 173 13.47 8.60 -9.86
CA GLY A 173 13.45 10.06 -9.88
C GLY A 173 13.49 10.65 -8.47
N GLU A 174 12.51 11.49 -8.15
CA GLU A 174 12.37 12.15 -6.84
C GLU A 174 11.61 11.31 -5.81
N VAL A 175 11.26 10.06 -6.15
CA VAL A 175 10.52 9.16 -5.28
C VAL A 175 11.44 8.08 -4.73
N CYS A 176 11.33 7.82 -3.42
CA CYS A 176 11.91 6.66 -2.78
C CYS A 176 10.80 5.75 -2.28
N TYR A 177 10.81 4.51 -2.69
CA TYR A 177 9.88 3.49 -2.26
C TYR A 177 10.61 2.37 -1.51
N ARG A 178 9.97 1.92 -0.43
CA ARG A 178 10.54 0.98 0.54
C ARG A 178 9.53 -0.08 0.89
N LEU A 179 10.02 -1.27 1.20
CA LEU A 179 9.23 -2.37 1.75
C LEU A 179 9.80 -2.76 3.11
N TYR A 180 8.96 -2.70 4.13
CA TYR A 180 9.28 -3.09 5.50
C TYR A 180 8.59 -4.39 5.85
N TRP A 181 9.32 -5.24 6.57
CA TRP A 181 8.77 -6.40 7.27
C TRP A 181 8.52 -6.04 8.73
N ILE A 182 7.39 -6.48 9.27
CA ILE A 182 6.99 -6.18 10.64
C ILE A 182 7.26 -7.41 11.52
N GLY A 183 8.37 -7.38 12.26
CA GLY A 183 8.72 -8.43 13.20
C GLY A 183 7.86 -8.41 14.46
N LEU A 184 7.80 -9.56 15.15
CA LEU A 184 7.29 -9.61 16.51
C LEU A 184 8.32 -8.95 17.44
N SER A 185 7.86 -8.12 18.36
CA SER A 185 8.71 -7.43 19.35
C SER A 185 9.61 -8.37 20.17
N SER A 186 9.30 -9.67 20.19
CA SER A 186 10.03 -10.70 20.95
C SER A 186 11.23 -11.31 20.22
N GLU A 187 11.39 -11.13 18.91
CA GLU A 187 12.45 -11.82 18.15
C GLU A 187 13.79 -11.07 18.15
N ARG A 188 13.80 -9.75 18.37
CA ARG A 188 15.06 -8.98 18.45
C ARG A 188 15.93 -9.31 19.67
N ASN A 189 15.36 -9.70 20.79
CA ASN A 189 16.14 -10.09 21.96
C ASN A 189 16.98 -11.37 21.75
N LYS A 190 16.60 -12.23 20.80
CA LYS A 190 17.37 -13.44 20.49
C LYS A 190 18.60 -13.16 19.61
N HIS A 191 18.55 -12.19 18.71
CA HIS A 191 19.70 -11.87 17.84
C HIS A 191 20.72 -10.95 18.49
N GLN A 192 20.30 -10.08 19.45
CA GLN A 192 21.24 -9.24 20.20
C GLN A 192 21.99 -10.01 21.31
N LEU A 193 21.42 -11.09 21.82
CA LEU A 193 22.11 -11.97 22.79
C LEU A 193 23.11 -12.90 22.10
N ALA A 194 22.86 -13.34 20.87
CA ALA A 194 23.75 -14.20 20.11
C ALA A 194 25.02 -13.48 19.58
N SER A 195 25.02 -12.14 19.49
CA SER A 195 26.15 -11.33 19.01
C SER A 195 27.04 -10.78 20.11
N LYS A 196 26.76 -11.07 21.41
CA LYS A 196 27.60 -10.66 22.56
C LYS A 196 28.48 -11.77 23.12
N ASP A 197 28.35 -12.98 22.61
CA ASP A 197 29.12 -14.16 23.04
C ASP A 197 30.14 -14.64 21.98
N GLN A 198 30.66 -13.70 21.15
CA GLN A 198 31.82 -13.97 20.27
C GLN A 198 32.90 -12.93 20.45
#